data_5261eb8634c671b8712fcb67539cce39
#
_entry.id   5261eb8634c671b8712fcb67539cce39
#
_cell.length_a   1.000
_cell.length_b   1.000
_cell.length_c   1.000
_cell.angle_alpha   90.00
_cell.angle_beta   90.00
_cell.angle_gamma   90.00
#
_symmetry.space_group_name_H-M   'P 1'
#
loop_
_entity.id
_entity.type
_entity.pdbx_description
1 polymer ?
#
loop_
_entity_poly.entity_id
_entity_poly.type
_entity_poly.pdbx_seq_one_letter_code
_entity_poly.pdbx_strand_id
1 'polypeptide(L)'
;LVQLIYENNRNKYNLDVLDIGTGSGCIVIALKLLLKNSNCFGLDISKKAITIAKENARNNNSDVVFYNKDVFKYSPTENSLDIIVSNPPYIPELDKEKMHLNVLNNEPHIALFVKDSNPLIFYEKIADIGLESLKKNGLIYLEIHEEYANDVVDLLKCKNYINCKIHKDFQGKNRFVVANRYE
;
A
#
# COMPACT_ATOMS: atom_id res chain seq x y z
N LEU A 1 -1.26 -4.52 9.27
CA LEU A 1 -0.35 -3.69 8.47
C LEU A 1 0.11 -2.46 9.25
N VAL A 2 -0.80 -1.57 9.69
CA VAL A 2 -0.47 -0.33 10.42
C VAL A 2 0.43 -0.58 11.64
N GLN A 3 0.08 -1.57 12.49
CA GLN A 3 0.87 -1.92 13.66
C GLN A 3 2.30 -2.37 13.30
N LEU A 4 2.45 -3.18 12.26
CA LEU A 4 3.74 -3.63 11.75
C LEU A 4 4.62 -2.44 11.31
N ILE A 5 4.03 -1.49 10.58
CA ILE A 5 4.73 -0.28 10.13
C ILE A 5 5.15 0.56 11.33
N TYR A 6 4.26 0.76 12.29
CA TYR A 6 4.54 1.53 13.50
C TYR A 6 5.69 0.92 14.31
N GLU A 7 5.66 -0.38 14.60
CA GLU A 7 6.68 -1.06 15.39
C GLU A 7 8.07 -0.97 14.74
N ASN A 8 8.14 -1.11 13.42
CA ASN A 8 9.40 -1.02 12.68
C ASN A 8 9.96 0.41 12.60
N ASN A 9 9.13 1.45 12.85
CA ASN A 9 9.52 2.83 12.59
C ASN A 9 9.27 3.80 13.76
N ARG A 10 8.75 3.35 14.90
CA ARG A 10 8.38 4.20 16.07
C ARG A 10 9.49 5.06 16.64
N ASN A 11 10.74 4.69 16.41
CA ASN A 11 11.92 5.43 16.87
C ASN A 11 12.51 6.35 15.79
N LYS A 12 11.87 6.43 14.62
CA LYS A 12 12.26 7.33 13.53
C LYS A 12 11.40 8.59 13.54
N TYR A 13 11.93 9.67 13.02
CA TYR A 13 11.27 10.98 12.98
C TYR A 13 11.29 11.53 11.57
N ASN A 14 10.36 12.43 11.28
CA ASN A 14 10.26 13.15 10.00
C ASN A 14 10.19 12.22 8.79
N LEU A 15 9.42 11.13 8.93
CA LEU A 15 9.21 10.16 7.85
C LEU A 15 8.27 10.74 6.79
N ASP A 16 8.60 10.51 5.53
CA ASP A 16 7.73 10.76 4.38
C ASP A 16 7.07 9.45 3.96
N VAL A 17 5.74 9.35 4.13
CA VAL A 17 4.96 8.12 3.96
C VAL A 17 3.94 8.29 2.86
N LEU A 18 3.92 7.40 1.87
CA LEU A 18 2.92 7.37 0.80
C LEU A 18 2.08 6.09 0.88
N ASP A 19 0.76 6.25 0.96
CA ASP A 19 -0.24 5.18 0.86
C ASP A 19 -0.83 5.16 -0.56
N ILE A 20 -0.53 4.12 -1.32
CA ILE A 20 -0.98 3.95 -2.70
C ILE A 20 -2.25 3.08 -2.72
N GLY A 21 -3.31 3.59 -3.35
CA GLY A 21 -4.64 3.00 -3.27
C GLY A 21 -5.27 3.24 -1.89
N THR A 22 -5.14 4.47 -1.39
CA THR A 22 -5.50 4.83 -0.01
C THR A 22 -6.98 4.63 0.35
N GLY A 23 -7.86 4.53 -0.64
CA GLY A 23 -9.29 4.33 -0.42
C GLY A 23 -9.88 5.42 0.47
N SER A 24 -10.47 5.01 1.59
CA SER A 24 -11.02 5.90 2.62
C SER A 24 -9.97 6.57 3.53
N GLY A 25 -8.68 6.31 3.30
CA GLY A 25 -7.58 6.88 4.07
C GLY A 25 -7.26 6.15 5.37
N CYS A 26 -7.87 5.00 5.66
CA CYS A 26 -7.75 4.32 6.96
C CYS A 26 -6.30 4.03 7.35
N ILE A 27 -5.47 3.55 6.42
CA ILE A 27 -4.07 3.19 6.70
C ILE A 27 -3.26 4.46 6.97
N VAL A 28 -3.28 5.41 6.04
CA VAL A 28 -2.44 6.61 6.12
C VAL A 28 -2.82 7.53 7.28
N ILE A 29 -4.11 7.65 7.59
CA ILE A 29 -4.60 8.43 8.73
C ILE A 29 -4.11 7.80 10.04
N ALA A 30 -4.25 6.48 10.19
CA ALA A 30 -3.77 5.77 11.37
C ALA A 30 -2.25 5.90 11.52
N LEU A 31 -1.48 5.81 10.42
CA LEU A 31 -0.04 6.03 10.44
C LEU A 31 0.33 7.46 10.85
N LYS A 32 -0.38 8.47 10.33
CA LYS A 32 -0.15 9.87 10.72
C LYS A 32 -0.38 10.12 12.22
N LEU A 33 -1.39 9.48 12.80
CA LEU A 33 -1.69 9.59 14.23
C LEU A 33 -0.64 8.89 15.09
N LEU A 34 -0.09 7.78 14.65
CA LEU A 34 0.90 7.00 15.38
C LEU A 34 2.34 7.55 15.19
N LEU A 35 2.68 7.93 13.98
CA LEU A 35 3.99 8.47 13.59
C LEU A 35 3.93 10.02 13.57
N LYS A 36 3.75 10.65 14.73
CA LYS A 36 3.38 12.08 14.89
C LYS A 36 4.31 12.95 14.12
N ASN A 37 5.39 13.03 13.83
CA ASN A 37 6.20 14.00 13.09
C ASN A 37 6.44 13.60 11.62
N SER A 38 5.55 12.78 11.05
CA SER A 38 5.68 12.30 9.66
C SER A 38 4.84 13.14 8.72
N ASN A 39 5.29 13.26 7.47
CA ASN A 39 4.50 13.76 6.37
C ASN A 39 3.80 12.57 5.72
N CYS A 40 2.49 12.60 5.67
CA CYS A 40 1.69 11.48 5.17
C CYS A 40 0.90 11.89 3.94
N PHE A 41 0.96 11.06 2.92
CA PHE A 41 0.34 11.27 1.61
C PHE A 41 -0.51 10.06 1.25
N GLY A 42 -1.71 10.29 0.72
CA GLY A 42 -2.58 9.25 0.20
C GLY A 42 -2.87 9.46 -1.29
N LEU A 43 -2.79 8.41 -2.09
CA LEU A 43 -3.04 8.44 -3.52
C LEU A 43 -4.14 7.45 -3.87
N ASP A 44 -5.14 7.89 -4.64
CA ASP A 44 -6.18 7.01 -5.18
C ASP A 44 -6.72 7.55 -6.51
N ILE A 45 -7.12 6.65 -7.40
CA ILE A 45 -7.73 6.99 -8.68
C ILE A 45 -9.18 7.47 -8.50
N SER A 46 -9.88 7.00 -7.46
CA SER A 46 -11.27 7.30 -7.17
C SER A 46 -11.43 8.67 -6.50
N LYS A 47 -12.01 9.63 -7.22
CA LYS A 47 -12.36 10.93 -6.64
C LYS A 47 -13.30 10.80 -5.43
N LYS A 48 -14.22 9.83 -5.46
CA LYS A 48 -15.13 9.54 -4.34
C LYS A 48 -14.36 9.07 -3.12
N ALA A 49 -13.42 8.14 -3.28
CA ALA A 49 -12.55 7.65 -2.20
C ALA A 49 -11.76 8.82 -1.57
N ILE A 50 -11.14 9.67 -2.39
CA ILE A 50 -10.39 10.84 -1.92
C ILE A 50 -11.29 11.82 -1.14
N THR A 51 -12.55 12.00 -1.56
CA THR A 51 -13.48 12.84 -0.81
C THR A 51 -13.75 12.28 0.58
N ILE A 52 -13.99 10.97 0.69
CA ILE A 52 -14.19 10.26 1.96
C ILE A 52 -12.92 10.32 2.82
N ALA A 53 -11.75 10.09 2.22
CA ALA A 53 -10.46 10.14 2.93
C ALA A 53 -10.21 11.53 3.56
N LYS A 54 -10.50 12.61 2.83
CA LYS A 54 -10.38 13.98 3.33
C LYS A 54 -11.34 14.27 4.49
N GLU A 55 -12.57 13.75 4.42
CA GLU A 55 -13.53 13.86 5.50
C GLU A 55 -13.06 13.08 6.75
N ASN A 56 -12.63 11.84 6.55
CA ASN A 56 -12.09 11.00 7.63
C ASN A 56 -10.85 11.64 8.29
N ALA A 57 -9.93 12.20 7.50
CA ALA A 57 -8.76 12.89 8.04
C ALA A 57 -9.17 14.09 8.90
N ARG A 58 -10.13 14.91 8.42
CA ARG A 58 -10.66 16.04 9.18
C ARG A 58 -11.31 15.60 10.48
N ASN A 59 -12.16 14.58 10.44
CA ASN A 59 -12.86 14.04 11.63
C ASN A 59 -11.87 13.46 12.67
N ASN A 60 -10.69 13.01 12.25
CA ASN A 60 -9.64 12.50 13.13
C ASN A 60 -8.55 13.54 13.44
N ASN A 61 -8.73 14.82 13.08
CA ASN A 61 -7.71 15.87 13.25
C ASN A 61 -6.33 15.47 12.70
N SER A 62 -6.34 14.79 11.56
CA SER A 62 -5.14 14.24 10.93
C SER A 62 -4.76 15.05 9.70
N ASP A 63 -3.52 15.55 9.68
CA ASP A 63 -2.99 16.34 8.57
C ASP A 63 -2.34 15.40 7.53
N VAL A 64 -3.16 14.91 6.61
CA VAL A 64 -2.76 14.06 5.48
C VAL A 64 -3.07 14.76 4.17
N VAL A 65 -2.12 14.73 3.24
CA VAL A 65 -2.31 15.28 1.89
C VAL A 65 -2.80 14.17 0.95
N PHE A 66 -3.92 14.40 0.25
CA PHE A 66 -4.50 13.41 -0.65
C PHE A 66 -4.45 13.85 -2.11
N TYR A 67 -4.00 12.93 -2.99
CA TYR A 67 -3.89 13.09 -4.43
C TYR A 67 -4.90 12.19 -5.16
N ASN A 68 -5.72 12.78 -6.03
CA ASN A 68 -6.55 11.99 -6.95
C ASN A 68 -5.75 11.74 -8.24
N LYS A 69 -5.06 10.62 -8.32
CA LYS A 69 -4.21 10.24 -9.45
C LYS A 69 -4.25 8.74 -9.71
N ASP A 70 -4.09 8.38 -10.96
CA ASP A 70 -3.90 6.99 -11.40
C ASP A 70 -2.45 6.57 -11.11
N VAL A 71 -2.27 5.47 -10.38
CA VAL A 71 -0.96 4.90 -10.02
C VAL A 71 -0.12 4.59 -11.26
N PHE A 72 -0.74 4.14 -12.36
CA PHE A 72 -0.03 3.83 -13.60
C PHE A 72 0.50 5.05 -14.33
N LYS A 73 -0.02 6.25 -14.02
CA LYS A 73 0.39 7.55 -14.57
C LYS A 73 1.10 8.44 -13.56
N TYR A 74 1.27 7.93 -12.35
CA TYR A 74 1.92 8.68 -11.28
C TYR A 74 3.44 8.62 -11.46
N SER A 75 4.05 9.80 -11.45
CA SER A 75 5.50 9.97 -11.39
C SER A 75 5.85 10.62 -10.06
N PRO A 76 6.52 9.89 -9.18
CA PRO A 76 6.92 10.40 -7.87
C PRO A 76 8.14 11.34 -7.98
N THR A 77 8.42 12.06 -6.91
CA THR A 77 9.70 12.76 -6.73
C THR A 77 10.77 11.73 -6.35
N GLU A 78 11.92 11.78 -7.00
CA GLU A 78 13.02 10.86 -6.72
C GLU A 78 13.51 10.98 -5.27
N ASN A 79 13.85 9.84 -4.65
CA ASN A 79 14.46 9.74 -3.33
C ASN A 79 13.77 10.59 -2.25
N SER A 80 12.46 10.70 -2.29
CA SER A 80 11.68 11.58 -1.41
C SER A 80 10.96 10.85 -0.27
N LEU A 81 10.74 9.54 -0.38
CA LEU A 81 9.92 8.76 0.55
C LEU A 81 10.76 7.83 1.44
N ASP A 82 10.38 7.73 2.69
CA ASP A 82 10.92 6.73 3.62
C ASP A 82 10.11 5.43 3.60
N ILE A 83 8.79 5.55 3.37
CA ILE A 83 7.86 4.42 3.41
C ILE A 83 6.85 4.55 2.27
N ILE A 84 6.67 3.44 1.55
CA ILE A 84 5.50 3.20 0.73
C ILE A 84 4.68 2.09 1.38
N VAL A 85 3.38 2.30 1.51
CA VAL A 85 2.42 1.29 1.93
C VAL A 85 1.32 1.16 0.89
N SER A 86 0.82 -0.04 0.68
CA SER A 86 -0.33 -0.26 -0.20
C SER A 86 -1.10 -1.52 0.19
N ASN A 87 -2.41 -1.42 0.11
CA ASN A 87 -3.33 -2.55 0.00
C ASN A 87 -3.99 -2.45 -1.39
N PRO A 88 -3.30 -2.89 -2.45
CA PRO A 88 -3.79 -2.74 -3.81
C PRO A 88 -4.84 -3.79 -4.15
N PRO A 89 -5.61 -3.65 -5.23
CA PRO A 89 -6.42 -4.74 -5.76
C PRO A 89 -5.54 -5.95 -6.07
N TYR A 90 -5.92 -7.12 -5.57
CA TYR A 90 -5.13 -8.36 -5.73
C TYR A 90 -5.98 -9.62 -6.00
N ILE A 91 -7.29 -9.49 -6.09
CA ILE A 91 -8.19 -10.63 -6.29
C ILE A 91 -8.34 -10.88 -7.79
N PRO A 92 -7.96 -12.06 -8.31
CA PRO A 92 -8.22 -12.42 -9.69
C PRO A 92 -9.73 -12.44 -9.99
N GLU A 93 -10.13 -12.05 -11.20
CA GLU A 93 -11.55 -12.05 -11.61
C GLU A 93 -12.20 -13.41 -11.46
N LEU A 94 -11.46 -14.51 -11.69
CA LEU A 94 -11.91 -15.90 -11.51
C LEU A 94 -12.31 -16.23 -10.08
N ASP A 95 -11.74 -15.55 -9.08
CA ASP A 95 -12.06 -15.80 -7.67
C ASP A 95 -13.31 -15.06 -7.18
N LYS A 96 -13.93 -14.25 -8.04
CA LYS A 96 -15.14 -13.49 -7.74
C LYS A 96 -16.28 -14.38 -7.21
N GLU A 97 -16.45 -15.57 -7.79
CA GLU A 97 -17.50 -16.50 -7.38
C GLU A 97 -17.29 -17.11 -5.98
N LYS A 98 -16.05 -17.09 -5.49
CA LYS A 98 -15.69 -17.62 -4.15
C LYS A 98 -15.83 -16.57 -3.04
N MET A 99 -16.11 -15.32 -3.40
CA MET A 99 -16.15 -14.22 -2.45
C MET A 99 -17.50 -14.13 -1.72
N HIS A 100 -17.44 -13.62 -0.51
CA HIS A 100 -18.64 -13.37 0.30
C HIS A 100 -19.46 -12.23 -0.34
N LEU A 101 -20.78 -12.41 -0.49
CA LEU A 101 -21.69 -11.44 -1.12
C LEU A 101 -21.60 -10.03 -0.49
N ASN A 102 -21.33 -9.95 0.80
CA ASN A 102 -21.17 -8.64 1.48
C ASN A 102 -20.00 -7.82 0.92
N VAL A 103 -18.90 -8.45 0.53
CA VAL A 103 -17.75 -7.76 -0.07
C VAL A 103 -18.09 -7.33 -1.50
N LEU A 104 -18.66 -8.24 -2.30
CA LEU A 104 -19.05 -7.98 -3.69
C LEU A 104 -20.05 -6.83 -3.83
N ASN A 105 -20.97 -6.70 -2.88
CA ASN A 105 -22.05 -5.70 -2.94
C ASN A 105 -21.67 -4.34 -2.36
N ASN A 106 -20.66 -4.26 -1.51
CA ASN A 106 -20.35 -3.03 -0.78
C ASN A 106 -19.00 -2.41 -1.16
N GLU A 107 -18.09 -3.18 -1.79
CA GLU A 107 -16.79 -2.67 -2.22
C GLU A 107 -16.77 -2.39 -3.73
N PRO A 108 -16.16 -1.29 -4.17
CA PRO A 108 -16.03 -1.01 -5.61
C PRO A 108 -15.19 -2.09 -6.30
N HIS A 109 -15.68 -2.66 -7.39
CA HIS A 109 -14.97 -3.73 -8.14
C HIS A 109 -13.57 -3.31 -8.57
N ILE A 110 -13.34 -2.04 -8.90
CA ILE A 110 -12.01 -1.51 -9.25
C ILE A 110 -11.02 -1.55 -8.08
N ALA A 111 -11.52 -1.62 -6.84
CA ALA A 111 -10.69 -1.71 -5.64
C ALA A 111 -10.37 -3.15 -5.23
N LEU A 112 -10.97 -4.15 -5.88
CA LEU A 112 -10.85 -5.56 -5.50
C LEU A 112 -10.12 -6.38 -6.56
N PHE A 113 -10.49 -6.22 -7.84
CA PHE A 113 -10.16 -7.18 -8.88
C PHE A 113 -9.00 -6.75 -9.78
N VAL A 114 -8.22 -7.76 -10.15
CA VAL A 114 -7.18 -7.70 -11.18
C VAL A 114 -7.50 -8.70 -12.29
N LYS A 115 -7.00 -8.44 -13.50
CA LYS A 115 -7.12 -9.42 -14.61
C LYS A 115 -6.34 -10.68 -14.26
N ASP A 116 -6.93 -11.83 -14.51
CA ASP A 116 -6.31 -13.14 -14.28
C ASP A 116 -4.98 -13.32 -15.04
N SER A 117 -4.82 -12.63 -16.17
CA SER A 117 -3.59 -12.69 -16.98
C SER A 117 -2.38 -11.99 -16.33
N ASN A 118 -2.60 -11.09 -15.37
CA ASN A 118 -1.52 -10.43 -14.64
C ASN A 118 -1.98 -10.03 -13.22
N PRO A 119 -2.04 -10.97 -12.27
CA PRO A 119 -2.49 -10.71 -10.90
C PRO A 119 -1.51 -9.82 -10.12
N LEU A 120 -0.27 -9.68 -10.58
CA LEU A 120 0.78 -8.91 -9.89
C LEU A 120 0.94 -7.47 -10.43
N ILE A 121 0.12 -7.04 -11.37
CA ILE A 121 0.29 -5.77 -12.09
C ILE A 121 0.43 -4.54 -11.17
N PHE A 122 -0.34 -4.49 -10.08
CA PHE A 122 -0.23 -3.38 -9.13
C PHE A 122 1.04 -3.45 -8.30
N TYR A 123 1.43 -4.66 -7.85
CA TYR A 123 2.68 -4.86 -7.10
C TYR A 123 3.89 -4.45 -7.95
N GLU A 124 3.88 -4.83 -9.23
CA GLU A 124 4.91 -4.49 -10.19
C GLU A 124 5.05 -2.97 -10.34
N LYS A 125 3.92 -2.25 -10.56
CA LYS A 125 3.91 -0.80 -10.69
C LYS A 125 4.31 -0.10 -9.38
N ILE A 126 3.83 -0.57 -8.24
CA ILE A 126 4.16 0.02 -6.93
C ILE A 126 5.65 -0.18 -6.61
N ALA A 127 6.21 -1.35 -6.97
CA ALA A 127 7.64 -1.59 -6.83
C ALA A 127 8.48 -0.65 -7.73
N ASP A 128 8.06 -0.39 -8.97
CA ASP A 128 8.74 0.59 -9.85
C ASP A 128 8.70 2.00 -9.25
N ILE A 129 7.55 2.44 -8.75
CA ILE A 129 7.43 3.70 -8.01
C ILE A 129 8.39 3.74 -6.83
N GLY A 130 8.50 2.64 -6.09
CA GLY A 130 9.41 2.55 -4.96
C GLY A 130 10.88 2.66 -5.34
N LEU A 131 11.31 2.09 -6.48
CA LEU A 131 12.67 2.24 -6.98
C LEU A 131 13.01 3.70 -7.32
N GLU A 132 12.04 4.46 -7.83
CA GLU A 132 12.22 5.86 -8.14
C GLU A 132 12.19 6.75 -6.89
N SER A 133 11.23 6.53 -5.99
CA SER A 133 10.89 7.50 -4.93
C SER A 133 11.36 7.15 -3.53
N LEU A 134 11.58 5.89 -3.19
CA LEU A 134 12.11 5.55 -1.87
C LEU A 134 13.55 6.06 -1.73
N LYS A 135 13.86 6.62 -0.59
CA LYS A 135 15.23 6.89 -0.15
C LYS A 135 16.01 5.59 -0.01
N LYS A 136 17.33 5.67 0.04
CA LYS A 136 18.20 4.51 0.37
C LYS A 136 17.72 3.87 1.68
N ASN A 137 17.56 2.54 1.68
CA ASN A 137 16.98 1.75 2.77
C ASN A 137 15.50 2.08 3.11
N GLY A 138 14.82 2.85 2.28
CA GLY A 138 13.38 3.06 2.40
C GLY A 138 12.62 1.74 2.29
N LEU A 139 11.43 1.70 2.89
CA LEU A 139 10.66 0.46 3.07
C LEU A 139 9.40 0.48 2.23
N ILE A 140 9.12 -0.66 1.61
CA ILE A 140 7.83 -0.95 0.99
C ILE A 140 7.07 -1.98 1.82
N TYR A 141 5.79 -1.72 2.07
CA TYR A 141 4.86 -2.58 2.81
C TYR A 141 3.65 -2.86 1.92
N LEU A 142 3.43 -4.11 1.59
CA LEU A 142 2.35 -4.54 0.71
C LEU A 142 1.42 -5.51 1.42
N GLU A 143 0.12 -5.24 1.41
CA GLU A 143 -0.86 -6.28 1.67
C GLU A 143 -0.99 -7.17 0.43
N ILE A 144 -1.10 -8.48 0.64
CA ILE A 144 -1.05 -9.46 -0.44
C ILE A 144 -2.15 -10.51 -0.32
N HIS A 145 -2.50 -11.11 -1.46
CA HIS A 145 -3.24 -12.37 -1.47
C HIS A 145 -2.34 -13.50 -0.94
N GLU A 146 -2.86 -14.37 -0.07
CA GLU A 146 -2.07 -15.41 0.59
C GLU A 146 -1.35 -16.36 -0.38
N GLU A 147 -1.96 -16.66 -1.52
CA GLU A 147 -1.41 -17.56 -2.54
C GLU A 147 -0.26 -16.93 -3.34
N TYR A 148 -0.24 -15.60 -3.50
CA TYR A 148 0.81 -14.89 -4.26
C TYR A 148 1.98 -14.39 -3.41
N ALA A 149 2.10 -14.84 -2.15
CA ALA A 149 3.12 -14.34 -1.25
C ALA A 149 4.56 -14.52 -1.78
N ASN A 150 4.86 -15.69 -2.33
CA ASN A 150 6.17 -15.98 -2.90
C ASN A 150 6.39 -15.23 -4.22
N ASP A 151 5.36 -15.14 -5.07
CA ASP A 151 5.45 -14.43 -6.35
C ASP A 151 5.75 -12.94 -6.14
N VAL A 152 5.13 -12.29 -5.14
CA VAL A 152 5.41 -10.90 -4.78
C VAL A 152 6.84 -10.75 -4.24
N VAL A 153 7.32 -11.69 -3.42
CA VAL A 153 8.71 -11.68 -2.93
C VAL A 153 9.70 -11.83 -4.09
N ASP A 154 9.45 -12.73 -5.02
CA ASP A 154 10.34 -12.96 -6.16
C ASP A 154 10.32 -11.77 -7.13
N LEU A 155 9.15 -11.17 -7.38
CA LEU A 155 9.01 -9.91 -8.11
C LEU A 155 9.88 -8.79 -7.49
N LEU A 156 9.80 -8.60 -6.18
CA LEU A 156 10.58 -7.58 -5.48
C LEU A 156 12.09 -7.86 -5.56
N LYS A 157 12.51 -9.12 -5.39
CA LYS A 157 13.94 -9.51 -5.56
C LYS A 157 14.43 -9.27 -6.99
N CYS A 158 13.63 -9.62 -8.01
CA CYS A 158 13.95 -9.35 -9.41
C CYS A 158 14.13 -7.85 -9.71
N LYS A 159 13.44 -6.99 -8.93
CA LYS A 159 13.60 -5.53 -8.97
C LYS A 159 14.67 -5.00 -7.99
N ASN A 160 15.57 -5.86 -7.51
CA ASN A 160 16.67 -5.52 -6.60
C ASN A 160 16.24 -4.97 -5.22
N TYR A 161 15.04 -5.29 -4.74
CA TYR A 161 14.70 -5.11 -3.34
C TYR A 161 15.40 -6.15 -2.48
N ILE A 162 15.80 -5.76 -1.28
CA ILE A 162 16.49 -6.62 -0.31
C ILE A 162 15.66 -6.85 0.94
N ASN A 163 16.05 -7.80 1.77
CA ASN A 163 15.39 -8.13 3.03
C ASN A 163 13.89 -8.41 2.89
N CYS A 164 13.46 -8.98 1.75
CA CYS A 164 12.07 -9.33 1.50
C CYS A 164 11.58 -10.36 2.53
N LYS A 165 10.56 -9.98 3.30
CA LYS A 165 9.99 -10.82 4.38
C LYS A 165 8.48 -10.91 4.24
N ILE A 166 7.94 -12.13 4.39
CA ILE A 166 6.51 -12.39 4.49
C ILE A 166 6.10 -12.33 5.96
N HIS A 167 5.01 -11.62 6.24
CA HIS A 167 4.39 -11.56 7.56
C HIS A 167 2.98 -12.13 7.50
N LYS A 168 2.62 -12.84 8.56
CA LYS A 168 1.31 -13.46 8.71
C LYS A 168 0.34 -12.56 9.46
N ASP A 169 -0.95 -12.74 9.18
CA ASP A 169 -2.03 -12.16 9.96
C ASP A 169 -2.30 -12.96 11.25
N PHE A 170 -3.29 -12.52 12.03
CA PHE A 170 -3.69 -13.18 13.27
C PHE A 170 -4.27 -14.59 13.08
N GLN A 171 -4.65 -14.96 11.85
CA GLN A 171 -5.12 -16.30 11.50
C GLN A 171 -3.98 -17.22 11.02
N GLY A 172 -2.75 -16.70 10.96
CA GLY A 172 -1.57 -17.43 10.48
C GLY A 172 -1.42 -17.48 8.97
N LYS A 173 -2.22 -16.72 8.20
CA LYS A 173 -2.14 -16.64 6.74
C LYS A 173 -1.11 -15.61 6.32
N ASN A 174 -0.39 -15.85 5.23
CA ASN A 174 0.49 -14.87 4.62
C ASN A 174 -0.33 -13.64 4.20
N ARG A 175 0.01 -12.47 4.72
CA ARG A 175 -0.82 -11.29 4.53
C ARG A 175 -0.05 -10.05 4.11
N PHE A 176 1.20 -9.93 4.49
CA PHE A 176 2.00 -8.75 4.16
C PHE A 176 3.38 -9.15 3.67
N VAL A 177 3.90 -8.38 2.73
CA VAL A 177 5.31 -8.45 2.31
C VAL A 177 5.96 -7.11 2.63
N VAL A 178 7.14 -7.17 3.23
CA VAL A 178 7.98 -6.01 3.55
C VAL A 178 9.33 -6.19 2.88
N ALA A 179 9.84 -5.15 2.25
CA ALA A 179 11.16 -5.15 1.65
C ALA A 179 11.83 -3.77 1.76
N ASN A 180 13.15 -3.74 1.63
CA ASN A 180 13.92 -2.51 1.57
C ASN A 180 14.34 -2.22 0.13
N ARG A 181 14.32 -0.94 -0.26
CA ARG A 181 15.07 -0.49 -1.43
C ARG A 181 16.57 -0.71 -1.18
N TYR A 182 17.25 -1.39 -2.10
CA TYR A 182 18.71 -1.36 -2.19
C TYR A 182 19.18 -0.02 -2.78
N GLU A 183 20.45 0.26 -2.83
CA GLU A 183 21.01 1.56 -3.27
C GLU A 183 20.49 2.08 -4.62
#